data_72d155212e47708fe78474d0bfb20f8e
#
_entry.id   72d155212e47708fe78474d0bfb20f8e
#
_cell.length_a   1.000
_cell.length_b   1.000
_cell.length_c   1.000
_cell.angle_alpha   90.00
_cell.angle_beta   90.00
_cell.angle_gamma   90.00
#
_symmetry.space_group_name_H-M   'P 1'
#
loop_
_entity.id
_entity.type
_entity.pdbx_description
1 polymer ?
#
loop_
_entity_poly.entity_id
_entity_poly.type
_entity_poly.pdbx_seq_one_letter_code
_entity_poly.pdbx_strand_id
1 'polypeptide(L)'
;MLRFVETDGQCRNPRSFRIFSPDELVSNKLDAVLDESGRNFQWDVASRAKGGRVIEILSEHTCQGMLQGYTLTGRTGLFPSYEAFLGIVQTMMVQYSKFTKMVSWPPFFCSSL
;
A
#
# COMPACT_ATOMS: atom_id res chain seq x y z
N MET A 1 10.05 -9.01 -5.31
CA MET A 1 9.27 -8.42 -4.20
C MET A 1 9.94 -8.63 -2.86
N LEU A 2 10.25 -9.84 -2.42
CA LEU A 2 10.91 -10.10 -1.13
C LEU A 2 12.16 -9.24 -0.93
N ARG A 3 13.07 -9.20 -1.90
CA ARG A 3 14.25 -8.32 -1.85
C ARG A 3 13.91 -6.85 -1.60
N PHE A 4 12.82 -6.37 -2.15
CA PHE A 4 12.39 -4.99 -1.95
C PHE A 4 11.94 -4.76 -0.50
N VAL A 5 11.21 -5.71 0.09
CA VAL A 5 10.79 -5.65 1.49
C VAL A 5 11.99 -5.72 2.44
N GLU A 6 12.95 -6.60 2.15
CA GLU A 6 14.21 -6.72 2.91
C GLU A 6 15.06 -5.44 2.84
N THR A 7 15.24 -4.90 1.63
CA THR A 7 16.12 -3.75 1.41
C THR A 7 15.50 -2.42 1.83
N ASP A 8 14.19 -2.35 1.97
CA ASP A 8 13.51 -1.14 2.45
C ASP A 8 13.97 -0.76 3.88
N GLY A 9 14.40 -1.75 4.67
CA GLY A 9 15.03 -1.51 5.97
C GLY A 9 16.41 -0.84 5.90
N GLN A 10 17.09 -0.94 4.75
CA GLN A 10 18.40 -0.34 4.49
C GLN A 10 18.29 0.98 3.70
N CYS A 11 17.12 1.29 3.16
CA CYS A 11 16.86 2.54 2.46
C CYS A 11 16.70 3.70 3.43
N ARG A 12 16.83 4.93 2.92
CA ARG A 12 16.74 6.17 3.70
C ARG A 12 15.47 6.33 4.53
N ASN A 13 14.44 5.54 4.23
CA ASN A 13 13.19 5.52 4.98
C ASN A 13 12.68 4.07 5.13
N PRO A 14 12.98 3.38 6.25
CA PRO A 14 12.59 1.98 6.46
C PRO A 14 11.09 1.76 6.56
N ARG A 15 10.28 2.81 6.52
CA ARG A 15 8.81 2.75 6.51
C ARG A 15 8.20 3.23 5.20
N SER A 16 8.98 3.20 4.13
CA SER A 16 8.56 3.73 2.83
C SER A 16 7.70 2.78 2.00
N PHE A 17 7.58 1.51 2.38
CA PHE A 17 6.84 0.51 1.63
C PHE A 17 5.79 -0.22 2.48
N ARG A 18 4.56 -0.35 1.92
CA ARG A 18 3.48 -1.14 2.52
C ARG A 18 2.69 -1.90 1.47
N ILE A 19 2.04 -2.97 1.91
CA ILE A 19 1.11 -3.78 1.11
C ILE A 19 -0.30 -3.56 1.65
N PHE A 20 -1.21 -3.24 0.76
CA PHE A 20 -2.63 -3.04 1.06
C PHE A 20 -3.43 -4.08 0.27
N SER A 21 -3.87 -5.14 0.95
CA SER A 21 -4.55 -6.26 0.32
C SER A 21 -6.02 -6.31 0.73
N PRO A 22 -6.95 -6.27 -0.23
CA PRO A 22 -8.36 -6.50 0.05
C PRO A 22 -8.66 -7.97 0.34
N ASP A 23 -7.71 -8.86 -0.03
CA ASP A 23 -7.76 -10.29 0.19
C ASP A 23 -6.58 -10.74 1.03
N GLU A 24 -6.62 -11.97 1.53
CA GLU A 24 -5.48 -12.57 2.21
C GLU A 24 -4.28 -12.70 1.25
N LEU A 25 -3.09 -12.34 1.71
CA LEU A 25 -1.86 -12.48 0.92
C LEU A 25 -1.58 -13.93 0.51
N VAL A 26 -1.94 -14.88 1.37
CA VAL A 26 -1.81 -16.31 1.09
C VAL A 26 -2.59 -16.70 -0.18
N SER A 27 -3.80 -16.19 -0.30
CA SER A 27 -4.65 -16.42 -1.48
C SER A 27 -4.07 -15.80 -2.76
N ASN A 28 -3.34 -14.70 -2.63
CA ASN A 28 -2.65 -14.03 -3.73
C ASN A 28 -1.25 -14.63 -4.00
N LYS A 29 -0.87 -15.78 -3.41
CA LYS A 29 0.46 -16.41 -3.55
C LYS A 29 1.61 -15.50 -3.09
N LEU A 30 1.36 -14.67 -2.09
CA LEU A 30 2.32 -13.73 -1.51
C LEU A 30 2.61 -14.04 -0.03
N ASP A 31 2.33 -15.26 0.40
CA ASP A 31 2.53 -15.76 1.76
C ASP A 31 3.98 -15.57 2.25
N ALA A 32 4.96 -15.78 1.39
CA ALA A 32 6.37 -15.58 1.72
C ALA A 32 6.70 -14.15 2.23
N VAL A 33 5.87 -13.16 1.94
CA VAL A 33 6.03 -11.81 2.48
C VAL A 33 5.77 -11.77 3.98
N LEU A 34 4.90 -12.65 4.48
CA LEU A 34 4.53 -12.72 5.89
C LEU A 34 5.67 -13.28 6.77
N ASP A 35 6.63 -13.99 6.17
CA ASP A 35 7.84 -14.45 6.85
C ASP A 35 8.77 -13.27 7.17
N GLU A 36 8.79 -12.26 6.29
CA GLU A 36 9.63 -11.07 6.43
C GLU A 36 8.93 -9.90 7.14
N SER A 37 7.61 -9.82 7.05
CA SER A 37 6.87 -8.71 7.62
C SER A 37 5.49 -9.14 8.08
N GLY A 38 5.17 -8.85 9.34
CA GLY A 38 3.87 -9.17 9.91
C GLY A 38 2.73 -8.30 9.38
N ARG A 39 1.51 -8.74 9.66
CA ARG A 39 0.30 -7.95 9.49
C ARG A 39 0.24 -6.80 10.48
N ASN A 40 -0.35 -5.70 10.06
CA ASN A 40 -0.59 -4.53 10.89
C ASN A 40 -2.10 -4.26 10.97
N PHE A 41 -2.69 -4.58 12.09
CA PHE A 41 -4.08 -4.25 12.39
C PHE A 41 -4.11 -2.91 13.12
N GLN A 42 -4.62 -1.88 12.48
CA GLN A 42 -4.54 -0.52 13.02
C GLN A 42 -5.31 -0.30 14.32
N TRP A 43 -6.35 -1.10 14.55
CA TRP A 43 -7.13 -1.09 15.81
C TRP A 43 -6.48 -1.92 16.93
N ASP A 44 -5.51 -2.77 16.62
CA ASP A 44 -4.77 -3.54 17.60
C ASP A 44 -3.42 -2.88 17.92
N VAL A 45 -3.29 -2.41 19.15
CA VAL A 45 -2.09 -1.70 19.62
C VAL A 45 -0.85 -2.58 19.54
N ALA A 46 -0.98 -3.89 19.84
CA ALA A 46 0.14 -4.82 19.83
C ALA A 46 0.69 -5.05 18.44
N SER A 47 -0.17 -5.27 17.44
CA SER A 47 0.26 -5.46 16.04
C SER A 47 0.79 -4.16 15.43
N ARG A 48 0.19 -3.04 15.77
CA ARG A 48 0.64 -1.71 15.32
C ARG A 48 2.04 -1.39 15.85
N ALA A 49 2.33 -1.72 17.08
CA ALA A 49 3.62 -1.51 17.71
C ALA A 49 4.74 -2.35 17.06
N LYS A 50 4.42 -3.52 16.52
CA LYS A 50 5.38 -4.38 15.81
C LYS A 50 5.82 -3.82 14.46
N GLY A 51 5.14 -2.79 13.92
CA GLY A 51 5.53 -2.15 12.67
C GLY A 51 5.30 -2.99 11.41
N GLY A 52 4.38 -3.94 11.44
CA GLY A 52 4.02 -4.76 10.29
C GLY A 52 3.70 -3.92 9.04
N ARG A 53 4.06 -4.42 7.87
CA ARG A 53 3.91 -3.71 6.58
C ARG A 53 2.71 -4.14 5.77
N VAL A 54 2.04 -5.19 6.20
CA VAL A 54 0.89 -5.78 5.50
C VAL A 54 -0.40 -5.33 6.16
N ILE A 55 -1.28 -4.72 5.38
CA ILE A 55 -2.63 -4.35 5.78
C ILE A 55 -3.59 -5.21 4.96
N GLU A 56 -4.32 -6.08 5.62
CA GLU A 56 -5.36 -6.91 5.02
C GLU A 56 -6.71 -6.45 5.53
N ILE A 57 -7.55 -5.95 4.64
CA ILE A 57 -8.92 -5.52 4.94
C ILE A 57 -9.80 -5.94 3.78
N LEU A 58 -10.81 -6.75 4.03
CA LEU A 58 -11.74 -7.24 3.00
C LEU A 58 -12.62 -6.11 2.44
N SER A 59 -11.96 -5.19 1.76
CA SER A 59 -12.57 -4.03 1.11
C SER A 59 -11.58 -3.38 0.16
N GLU A 60 -11.84 -3.51 -1.13
CA GLU A 60 -11.01 -2.90 -2.19
C GLU A 60 -10.98 -1.37 -2.07
N HIS A 61 -12.12 -0.76 -1.79
CA HIS A 61 -12.23 0.70 -1.64
C HIS A 61 -11.38 1.21 -0.47
N THR A 62 -11.46 0.53 0.68
CA THR A 62 -10.68 0.93 1.87
C THR A 62 -9.19 0.77 1.63
N CYS A 63 -8.75 -0.40 1.15
CA CYS A 63 -7.34 -0.66 0.87
C CYS A 63 -6.78 0.32 -0.17
N GLN A 64 -7.54 0.60 -1.21
CA GLN A 64 -7.14 1.50 -2.27
C GLN A 64 -7.09 2.96 -1.79
N GLY A 65 -8.05 3.39 -0.97
CA GLY A 65 -8.03 4.71 -0.34
C GLY A 65 -6.82 4.89 0.59
N MET A 66 -6.50 3.86 1.37
CA MET A 66 -5.30 3.85 2.23
C MET A 66 -4.01 3.90 1.40
N LEU A 67 -3.92 3.14 0.30
CA LEU A 67 -2.80 3.18 -0.62
C LEU A 67 -2.63 4.58 -1.22
N GLN A 68 -3.72 5.19 -1.68
CA GLN A 68 -3.69 6.54 -2.25
C GLN A 68 -3.15 7.56 -1.23
N GLY A 69 -3.69 7.58 -0.02
CA GLY A 69 -3.20 8.46 1.05
C GLY A 69 -1.72 8.20 1.39
N TYR A 70 -1.30 6.94 1.37
CA TYR A 70 0.07 6.55 1.65
C TYR A 70 1.05 7.02 0.57
N THR A 71 0.69 6.86 -0.70
CA THR A 71 1.53 7.27 -1.83
C THR A 71 1.62 8.78 -1.98
N LEU A 72 0.58 9.53 -1.62
CA LEU A 72 0.61 11.00 -1.59
C LEU A 72 1.65 11.57 -0.62
N THR A 73 2.08 10.79 0.36
CA THR A 73 3.17 11.19 1.28
C THR A 73 4.57 10.85 0.75
N GLY A 74 4.71 10.50 -0.53
CA GLY A 74 5.98 10.15 -1.17
C GLY A 74 6.45 8.71 -0.88
N ARG A 75 5.56 7.86 -0.38
CA ARG A 75 5.86 6.46 -0.07
C ARG A 75 5.40 5.54 -1.20
N THR A 76 5.90 4.31 -1.20
CA THR A 76 5.56 3.29 -2.19
C THR A 76 4.63 2.24 -1.58
N GLY A 77 3.61 1.84 -2.30
CA GLY A 77 2.71 0.79 -1.88
C GLY A 77 2.45 -0.24 -2.97
N LEU A 78 2.05 -1.43 -2.56
CA LEU A 78 1.58 -2.50 -3.44
C LEU A 78 0.13 -2.82 -3.10
N PHE A 79 -0.66 -3.04 -4.13
CA PHE A 79 -2.06 -3.45 -4.03
C PHE A 79 -2.26 -4.73 -4.83
N PRO A 80 -2.18 -5.93 -4.21
CA PRO A 80 -2.57 -7.16 -4.86
C PRO A 80 -4.09 -7.27 -4.89
N SER A 81 -4.65 -7.79 -5.97
CA SER A 81 -6.07 -8.05 -6.09
C SER A 81 -6.31 -9.24 -6.99
N TYR A 82 -7.42 -9.94 -6.79
CA TYR A 82 -7.87 -10.97 -7.71
C TYR A 82 -8.36 -10.35 -9.02
N GLU A 83 -8.12 -11.05 -10.10
CA GLU A 83 -8.58 -10.66 -11.43
C GLU A 83 -10.09 -10.40 -11.47
N ALA A 84 -10.88 -11.20 -10.76
CA ALA A 84 -12.33 -11.06 -10.70
C ALA A 84 -12.80 -9.72 -10.13
N PHE A 85 -11.99 -9.05 -9.30
CA PHE A 85 -12.34 -7.78 -8.63
C PHE A 85 -11.71 -6.54 -9.28
N LEU A 86 -10.99 -6.70 -10.39
CA LEU A 86 -10.36 -5.57 -11.10
C LEU A 86 -11.35 -4.49 -11.54
N GLY A 87 -12.60 -4.85 -11.80
CA GLY A 87 -13.65 -3.88 -12.12
C GLY A 87 -13.91 -2.89 -10.99
N ILE A 88 -13.88 -3.36 -9.73
CA ILE A 88 -14.00 -2.51 -8.54
C ILE A 88 -12.78 -1.60 -8.40
N VAL A 89 -11.59 -2.16 -8.54
CA VAL A 89 -10.33 -1.43 -8.45
C VAL A 89 -10.23 -0.33 -9.50
N GLN A 90 -10.67 -0.61 -10.73
CA GLN A 90 -10.61 0.33 -11.84
C GLN A 90 -11.34 1.65 -11.55
N THR A 91 -12.50 1.62 -10.93
CA THR A 91 -13.29 2.82 -10.66
C THR A 91 -12.54 3.82 -9.79
N MET A 92 -11.89 3.35 -8.75
CA MET A 92 -11.08 4.18 -7.86
C MET A 92 -9.75 4.60 -8.50
N MET A 93 -9.17 3.76 -9.35
CA MET A 93 -7.96 4.11 -10.09
C MET A 93 -8.20 5.29 -11.03
N VAL A 94 -9.35 5.31 -11.70
CA VAL A 94 -9.74 6.43 -12.56
C VAL A 94 -9.91 7.72 -11.74
N GLN A 95 -10.56 7.65 -10.59
CA GLN A 95 -10.70 8.80 -9.69
C GLN A 95 -9.36 9.30 -9.20
N TYR A 96 -8.47 8.40 -8.77
CA TYR A 96 -7.14 8.77 -8.32
C TYR A 96 -6.29 9.40 -9.42
N SER A 97 -6.36 8.87 -10.62
CA SER A 97 -5.68 9.44 -11.79
C SER A 97 -6.14 10.87 -12.09
N LYS A 98 -7.43 11.15 -11.98
CA LYS A 98 -7.96 12.52 -12.11
C LYS A 98 -7.45 13.43 -11.00
N PHE A 99 -7.49 12.95 -9.76
CA PHE A 99 -7.00 13.69 -8.61
C PHE A 99 -5.52 14.04 -8.74
N THR A 100 -4.67 13.07 -9.08
CA THR A 100 -3.23 13.30 -9.24
C THR A 100 -2.92 14.29 -10.37
N LYS A 101 -3.67 14.28 -11.47
CA LYS A 101 -3.54 15.30 -12.53
C LYS A 101 -3.85 16.70 -12.04
N MET A 102 -4.85 16.86 -11.17
CA MET A 102 -5.20 18.16 -10.59
C MET A 102 -4.13 18.65 -9.60
N VAL A 103 -3.57 17.74 -8.82
CA VAL A 103 -2.56 18.06 -7.80
C VAL A 103 -1.18 18.26 -8.43
N SER A 104 -0.90 17.65 -9.58
CA SER A 104 0.35 17.80 -10.34
C SER A 104 0.45 19.16 -11.05
N TRP A 105 -0.61 19.96 -11.04
CA TRP A 105 -0.55 21.31 -11.56
C TRP A 105 0.31 22.16 -10.63
N PRO A 106 1.42 22.79 -11.11
CA PRO A 106 2.28 23.57 -10.25
C PRO A 106 1.49 24.72 -9.60
N PRO A 107 1.67 25.07 -8.30
CA PRO A 107 2.93 25.03 -7.56
C PRO A 107 2.91 24.25 -6.22
N PHE A 108 2.08 23.25 -6.02
CA PHE A 108 1.86 22.66 -4.68
C PHE A 108 2.76 21.46 -4.32
N PHE A 109 3.50 20.92 -5.26
CA PHE A 109 4.52 19.92 -4.95
C PHE A 109 5.89 20.46 -5.34
N CYS A 110 6.59 20.98 -4.35
CA CYS A 110 8.03 21.11 -4.42
C CYS A 110 8.60 19.69 -4.47
N SER A 111 8.97 19.24 -5.65
CA SER A 111 9.74 18.02 -5.82
C SER A 111 11.14 18.26 -5.25
N SER A 112 11.34 17.94 -4.00
CA SER A 112 12.68 17.63 -3.52
C SER A 112 13.00 16.21 -3.94
N LEU A 113 13.51 16.04 -5.13
CA LEU A 113 14.33 14.91 -5.53
C LEU A 113 15.65 14.96 -4.77
#